data_7b439d6e0b19261a9767a80f45db1ea7
#
_entry.id   7b439d6e0b19261a9767a80f45db1ea7
#
_cell.length_a   1.000
_cell.length_b   1.000
_cell.length_c   1.000
_cell.angle_alpha   90.00
_cell.angle_beta   90.00
_cell.angle_gamma   90.00
#
_symmetry.space_group_name_H-M   'P 1'
#
loop_
_entity.id
_entity.type
_entity.pdbx_description
1 polymer ?
#
loop_
_entity_poly.entity_id
_entity_poly.type
_entity_poly.pdbx_seq_one_letter_code
_entity_poly.pdbx_strand_id
1 'polypeptide(L)'
;MIAALLFCCLFAACTPKNDANEALKDMLKIEILKIGKADCSIITDGTTSIVVDCGEEDDGAEISAAMDALGISSIDYLIITHYDKDHIGGAPTLLKKYKVSKLLEPDYTPVDTTAYAYVSYRNALTEAEANGKCGSTEAVSDSVSLTVSDIKLNIVGTFGKDYAKNQDNNDSLVVSLEHLGNSFLFAGDIEKQRITDMLSQGRVQPCDFLKVPHHGVYNSKLEDYFSKVNMKYAVITCSDKNPAEQKTLDLLTAKGCRTFLTSNGTVHIRSTKSGIDITQ
;
A
#
# COMPACT_ATOMS: atom_id res chain seq x y z
N MET A 1 36.00 34.77 62.18
CA MET A 1 35.87 35.00 60.71
C MET A 1 35.81 33.62 60.01
N ILE A 2 34.61 33.17 59.64
CA ILE A 2 34.38 31.88 59.00
C ILE A 2 33.99 32.21 57.56
N ALA A 3 34.83 31.81 56.63
CA ALA A 3 34.58 31.96 55.15
C ALA A 3 33.72 30.80 54.68
N ALA A 4 32.53 31.09 54.18
CA ALA A 4 31.67 30.14 53.54
C ALA A 4 32.04 30.04 52.04
N LEU A 5 32.50 28.88 51.59
CA LEU A 5 32.68 28.58 50.17
C LEU A 5 31.31 28.20 49.56
N LEU A 6 30.82 29.03 48.64
CA LEU A 6 29.68 28.68 47.75
C LEU A 6 30.17 27.78 46.64
N PHE A 7 29.70 26.53 46.62
CA PHE A 7 29.92 25.59 45.53
C PHE A 7 28.78 25.77 44.50
N CYS A 8 29.08 26.41 43.39
CA CYS A 8 28.11 26.61 42.28
C CYS A 8 28.13 25.37 41.40
N CYS A 9 27.15 24.47 41.53
CA CYS A 9 26.94 23.35 40.62
C CYS A 9 26.31 23.89 39.33
N LEU A 10 27.11 23.98 38.27
CA LEU A 10 26.63 24.16 36.90
C LEU A 10 26.05 22.84 36.43
N PHE A 11 24.73 22.71 36.43
CA PHE A 11 24.04 21.69 35.68
C PHE A 11 24.08 22.08 34.17
N ALA A 12 24.94 21.43 33.40
CA ALA A 12 24.87 21.48 31.96
C ALA A 12 23.62 20.67 31.52
N ALA A 13 22.58 21.38 31.11
CA ALA A 13 21.43 20.77 30.49
C ALA A 13 21.87 20.30 29.07
N CYS A 14 22.14 19.00 28.92
CA CYS A 14 22.24 18.36 27.62
C CYS A 14 20.85 18.40 26.97
N THR A 15 20.64 19.29 26.01
CA THR A 15 19.46 19.26 25.14
C THR A 15 19.62 18.16 24.13
N PRO A 16 18.67 17.22 24.01
CA PRO A 16 18.68 16.19 22.96
C PRO A 16 18.24 16.81 21.63
N LYS A 17 19.16 17.43 20.90
CA LYS A 17 18.89 17.96 19.54
C LYS A 17 19.18 16.97 18.42
N ASN A 18 19.82 15.82 18.68
CA ASN A 18 20.17 14.84 17.65
C ASN A 18 19.08 13.80 17.38
N ASP A 19 18.31 13.41 18.42
CA ASP A 19 17.37 12.28 18.29
C ASP A 19 16.18 12.56 17.38
N ALA A 20 15.69 13.80 17.33
CA ALA A 20 14.57 14.18 16.47
C ALA A 20 14.94 14.23 14.97
N ASN A 21 16.17 14.61 14.62
CA ASN A 21 16.66 14.63 13.25
C ASN A 21 17.01 13.23 12.73
N GLU A 22 17.48 12.33 13.59
CA GLU A 22 17.69 10.92 13.23
C GLU A 22 16.35 10.18 13.04
N ALA A 23 15.36 10.43 13.90
CA ALA A 23 14.02 9.83 13.79
C ALA A 23 13.27 10.23 12.51
N LEU A 24 13.53 11.43 11.97
CA LEU A 24 12.96 11.89 10.69
C LEU A 24 13.67 11.26 9.48
N LYS A 25 14.91 10.84 9.63
CA LYS A 25 15.73 10.31 8.54
C LYS A 25 15.39 8.85 8.21
N ASP A 26 14.84 8.12 9.18
CA ASP A 26 14.49 6.70 9.07
C ASP A 26 12.96 6.50 9.11
N MET A 27 12.17 7.50 8.70
CA MET A 27 10.70 7.43 8.75
C MET A 27 10.12 7.08 7.39
N LEU A 28 9.37 5.97 7.32
CA LEU A 28 8.54 5.65 6.18
C LEU A 28 7.16 6.28 6.35
N LYS A 29 6.68 6.96 5.32
CA LYS A 29 5.32 7.48 5.20
C LYS A 29 4.52 6.60 4.25
N ILE A 30 3.29 6.28 4.65
CA ILE A 30 2.33 5.58 3.79
C ILE A 30 1.03 6.36 3.84
N GLU A 31 0.52 6.73 2.67
CA GLU A 31 -0.75 7.43 2.49
C GLU A 31 -1.74 6.51 1.78
N ILE A 32 -2.84 6.15 2.46
CA ILE A 32 -3.95 5.45 1.81
C ILE A 32 -5.01 6.49 1.50
N LEU A 33 -5.21 6.79 0.23
CA LEU A 33 -5.96 7.96 -0.21
C LEU A 33 -7.47 7.80 -0.05
N LYS A 34 -8.15 8.91 0.27
CA LYS A 34 -9.61 9.02 0.20
C LYS A 34 -10.03 9.37 -1.23
N ILE A 35 -10.15 8.38 -2.08
CA ILE A 35 -10.52 8.48 -3.50
C ILE A 35 -11.75 7.61 -3.83
N GLY A 36 -12.75 7.58 -2.96
CA GLY A 36 -13.94 6.77 -3.17
C GLY A 36 -13.78 5.31 -2.76
N LYS A 37 -14.42 4.40 -3.50
CA LYS A 37 -14.17 2.96 -3.42
C LYS A 37 -13.13 2.60 -4.50
N ALA A 38 -11.93 3.07 -4.33
CA ALA A 38 -10.81 2.85 -5.23
C ALA A 38 -9.51 2.75 -4.41
N ASP A 39 -8.48 2.14 -4.96
CA ASP A 39 -7.23 1.89 -4.27
C ASP A 39 -6.10 2.76 -4.80
N CYS A 40 -5.46 3.49 -3.92
CA CYS A 40 -4.14 4.05 -4.14
C CYS A 40 -3.40 4.17 -2.80
N SER A 41 -2.23 3.57 -2.74
CA SER A 41 -1.33 3.67 -1.60
C SER A 41 0.00 4.25 -2.04
N ILE A 42 0.39 5.40 -1.47
CA ILE A 42 1.65 6.09 -1.75
C ILE A 42 2.60 5.83 -0.58
N ILE A 43 3.79 5.34 -0.85
CA ILE A 43 4.76 4.92 0.15
C ILE A 43 6.09 5.63 -0.15
N THR A 44 6.66 6.32 0.84
CA THR A 44 7.96 7.00 0.65
C THR A 44 8.74 7.17 1.96
N ASP A 45 10.06 6.99 1.88
CA ASP A 45 11.03 7.37 2.92
C ASP A 45 11.66 8.76 2.65
N GLY A 46 11.16 9.48 1.62
CA GLY A 46 11.71 10.76 1.15
C GLY A 46 12.78 10.62 0.07
N THR A 47 13.28 9.41 -0.17
CA THR A 47 14.24 9.09 -1.24
C THR A 47 13.70 8.05 -2.21
N THR A 48 12.98 7.07 -1.70
CA THR A 48 12.29 6.02 -2.47
C THR A 48 10.80 6.34 -2.54
N SER A 49 10.18 6.07 -3.67
CA SER A 49 8.76 6.25 -3.90
C SER A 49 8.14 4.99 -4.52
N ILE A 50 7.11 4.46 -3.85
CA ILE A 50 6.37 3.28 -4.29
C ILE A 50 4.90 3.67 -4.33
N VAL A 51 4.22 3.33 -5.43
CA VAL A 51 2.78 3.51 -5.56
C VAL A 51 2.16 2.14 -5.80
N VAL A 52 1.17 1.78 -5.00
CA VAL A 52 0.37 0.56 -5.17
C VAL A 52 -1.03 0.98 -5.57
N ASP A 53 -1.41 0.63 -6.79
CA ASP A 53 -2.64 1.03 -7.49
C ASP A 53 -2.81 2.54 -7.73
N CYS A 54 -3.75 2.90 -8.60
CA CYS A 54 -3.87 4.25 -9.15
C CYS A 54 -5.30 4.80 -9.16
N GLY A 55 -6.23 4.21 -8.40
CA GLY A 55 -7.61 4.68 -8.34
C GLY A 55 -8.38 4.55 -9.65
N GLU A 56 -9.51 5.28 -9.73
CA GLU A 56 -10.31 5.42 -10.96
C GLU A 56 -9.71 6.52 -11.88
N GLU A 57 -10.28 6.68 -13.08
CA GLU A 57 -9.79 7.62 -14.10
C GLU A 57 -9.71 9.07 -13.58
N ASP A 58 -10.73 9.50 -12.86
CA ASP A 58 -10.81 10.87 -12.33
C ASP A 58 -9.87 11.11 -11.14
N ASP A 59 -9.34 10.05 -10.50
CA ASP A 59 -8.49 10.15 -9.31
C ASP A 59 -7.03 10.53 -9.63
N GLY A 60 -6.60 10.37 -10.87
CA GLY A 60 -5.20 10.59 -11.27
C GLY A 60 -4.65 11.98 -10.91
N ALA A 61 -5.49 13.02 -10.95
CA ALA A 61 -5.11 14.38 -10.57
C ALA A 61 -4.94 14.51 -9.05
N GLU A 62 -5.83 13.92 -8.25
CA GLU A 62 -5.77 13.92 -6.79
C GLU A 62 -4.56 13.12 -6.29
N ILE A 63 -4.32 11.95 -6.87
CA ILE A 63 -3.12 11.13 -6.58
C ILE A 63 -1.85 11.93 -6.88
N SER A 64 -1.80 12.60 -8.03
CA SER A 64 -0.67 13.47 -8.39
C SER A 64 -0.46 14.60 -7.39
N ALA A 65 -1.54 15.24 -6.91
CA ALA A 65 -1.44 16.31 -5.91
C ALA A 65 -0.92 15.78 -4.56
N ALA A 66 -1.35 14.58 -4.14
CA ALA A 66 -0.86 13.92 -2.94
C ALA A 66 0.65 13.58 -3.05
N MET A 67 1.08 13.09 -4.22
CA MET A 67 2.50 12.83 -4.48
C MET A 67 3.34 14.12 -4.46
N ASP A 68 2.85 15.19 -5.09
CA ASP A 68 3.52 16.50 -5.09
C ASP A 68 3.66 17.05 -3.66
N ALA A 69 2.62 16.89 -2.81
CA ALA A 69 2.65 17.29 -1.39
C ALA A 69 3.68 16.49 -0.57
N LEU A 70 3.98 15.26 -0.96
CA LEU A 70 5.02 14.43 -0.38
C LEU A 70 6.42 14.72 -0.96
N GLY A 71 6.53 15.61 -1.96
CA GLY A 71 7.78 15.93 -2.64
C GLY A 71 8.24 14.87 -3.65
N ILE A 72 7.35 13.97 -4.07
CA ILE A 72 7.66 12.89 -5.00
C ILE A 72 7.64 13.43 -6.43
N SER A 73 8.78 13.37 -7.13
CA SER A 73 8.96 13.82 -8.50
C SER A 73 9.12 12.68 -9.52
N SER A 74 9.34 11.46 -9.03
CA SER A 74 9.43 10.22 -9.83
C SER A 74 8.92 9.04 -9.01
N ILE A 75 8.57 7.95 -9.66
CA ILE A 75 8.12 6.71 -9.05
C ILE A 75 9.20 5.64 -9.26
N ASP A 76 9.77 5.12 -8.16
CA ASP A 76 10.74 4.03 -8.27
C ASP A 76 10.04 2.72 -8.60
N TYR A 77 8.93 2.44 -7.92
CA TYR A 77 8.10 1.26 -8.18
C TYR A 77 6.63 1.62 -8.29
N LEU A 78 6.05 1.38 -9.45
CA LEU A 78 4.60 1.38 -9.66
C LEU A 78 4.12 -0.07 -9.66
N ILE A 79 3.24 -0.42 -8.74
CA ILE A 79 2.71 -1.78 -8.58
C ILE A 79 1.22 -1.75 -8.87
N ILE A 80 0.80 -2.46 -9.90
CA ILE A 80 -0.60 -2.66 -10.25
C ILE A 80 -1.01 -4.02 -9.68
N THR A 81 -2.00 -4.05 -8.79
CA THR A 81 -2.44 -5.31 -8.20
C THR A 81 -3.26 -6.15 -9.16
N HIS A 82 -4.21 -5.54 -9.86
CA HIS A 82 -5.01 -6.16 -10.91
C HIS A 82 -5.59 -5.08 -11.85
N TYR A 83 -6.35 -5.48 -12.88
CA TYR A 83 -6.71 -4.58 -13.96
C TYR A 83 -8.11 -3.96 -13.86
N ASP A 84 -8.78 -4.02 -12.71
CA ASP A 84 -10.06 -3.35 -12.52
C ASP A 84 -9.88 -1.83 -12.53
N LYS A 85 -10.92 -1.12 -12.99
CA LYS A 85 -10.87 0.32 -13.25
C LYS A 85 -10.52 1.16 -12.01
N ASP A 86 -10.93 0.72 -10.84
CA ASP A 86 -10.70 1.37 -9.55
C ASP A 86 -9.29 1.10 -8.97
N HIS A 87 -8.43 0.42 -9.75
CA HIS A 87 -7.01 0.17 -9.47
C HIS A 87 -6.08 0.73 -10.55
N ILE A 88 -6.51 0.73 -11.83
CA ILE A 88 -5.67 1.20 -12.94
C ILE A 88 -6.14 2.50 -13.59
N GLY A 89 -7.32 3.02 -13.23
CA GLY A 89 -7.95 4.13 -13.95
C GLY A 89 -7.11 5.40 -13.99
N GLY A 90 -6.45 5.77 -12.90
CA GLY A 90 -5.55 6.91 -12.82
C GLY A 90 -4.13 6.68 -13.36
N ALA A 91 -3.75 5.41 -13.66
CA ALA A 91 -2.41 5.08 -14.13
C ALA A 91 -1.98 5.85 -15.40
N PRO A 92 -2.85 6.11 -16.40
CA PRO A 92 -2.48 6.93 -17.55
C PRO A 92 -2.01 8.33 -17.17
N THR A 93 -2.62 8.97 -16.18
CA THR A 93 -2.20 10.29 -15.68
C THR A 93 -0.82 10.22 -15.03
N LEU A 94 -0.57 9.20 -14.20
CA LEU A 94 0.72 9.03 -13.53
C LEU A 94 1.85 8.71 -14.52
N LEU A 95 1.64 7.78 -15.46
CA LEU A 95 2.59 7.40 -16.50
C LEU A 95 2.94 8.57 -17.44
N LYS A 96 1.98 9.46 -17.69
CA LYS A 96 2.20 10.67 -18.47
C LYS A 96 2.99 11.73 -17.70
N LYS A 97 2.76 11.86 -16.38
CA LYS A 97 3.36 12.93 -15.56
C LYS A 97 4.74 12.52 -15.03
N TYR A 98 4.87 11.35 -14.43
CA TYR A 98 6.07 10.92 -13.71
C TYR A 98 6.95 9.98 -14.54
N LYS A 99 8.26 10.00 -14.23
CA LYS A 99 9.15 8.92 -14.64
C LYS A 99 8.94 7.76 -13.68
N VAL A 100 8.68 6.56 -14.21
CA VAL A 100 8.55 5.30 -13.47
C VAL A 100 9.81 4.47 -13.73
N SER A 101 10.56 4.12 -12.68
CA SER A 101 11.78 3.31 -12.86
C SER A 101 11.45 1.86 -13.17
N LYS A 102 10.49 1.28 -12.42
CA LYS A 102 10.01 -0.08 -12.63
C LYS A 102 8.52 -0.17 -12.37
N LEU A 103 7.80 -0.82 -13.30
CA LEU A 103 6.40 -1.17 -13.15
C LEU A 103 6.30 -2.68 -12.93
N LEU A 104 5.53 -3.08 -11.93
CA LEU A 104 5.20 -4.47 -11.61
C LEU A 104 3.70 -4.65 -11.81
N GLU A 105 3.31 -5.61 -12.62
CA GLU A 105 1.91 -5.90 -12.92
C GLU A 105 1.65 -7.41 -12.84
N PRO A 106 0.39 -7.85 -12.65
CA PRO A 106 0.11 -9.27 -12.56
C PRO A 106 0.23 -9.96 -13.93
N ASP A 107 0.73 -11.21 -13.90
CA ASP A 107 0.89 -12.04 -15.10
C ASP A 107 -0.41 -12.79 -15.44
N TYR A 108 -1.41 -12.06 -15.94
CA TYR A 108 -2.63 -12.64 -16.48
C TYR A 108 -3.25 -11.74 -17.55
N THR A 109 -4.19 -12.28 -18.31
CA THR A 109 -5.01 -11.51 -19.25
C THR A 109 -6.37 -11.24 -18.63
N PRO A 110 -6.83 -9.98 -18.48
CA PRO A 110 -8.12 -9.69 -17.85
C PRO A 110 -9.28 -10.27 -18.66
N VAL A 111 -10.38 -10.54 -17.96
CA VAL A 111 -11.58 -11.14 -18.58
C VAL A 111 -12.12 -10.27 -19.71
N ASP A 112 -12.10 -8.95 -19.55
CA ASP A 112 -12.47 -7.97 -20.58
C ASP A 112 -11.29 -7.12 -21.04
N THR A 113 -10.59 -7.58 -22.07
CA THR A 113 -9.48 -6.84 -22.68
C THR A 113 -9.92 -5.61 -23.47
N THR A 114 -11.23 -5.37 -23.63
CA THR A 114 -11.80 -4.21 -24.33
C THR A 114 -12.29 -3.14 -23.37
N ALA A 115 -12.25 -3.39 -22.06
CA ALA A 115 -12.60 -2.43 -21.04
C ALA A 115 -11.78 -1.14 -21.20
N TYR A 116 -12.45 0.01 -21.17
CA TYR A 116 -11.83 1.31 -21.43
C TYR A 116 -10.61 1.57 -20.52
N ALA A 117 -10.73 1.30 -19.24
CA ALA A 117 -9.63 1.51 -18.28
C ALA A 117 -8.40 0.67 -18.64
N TYR A 118 -8.59 -0.61 -19.00
CA TYR A 118 -7.50 -1.49 -19.41
C TYR A 118 -6.83 -1.03 -20.71
N VAL A 119 -7.63 -0.69 -21.72
CA VAL A 119 -7.10 -0.20 -23.01
C VAL A 119 -6.34 1.11 -22.82
N SER A 120 -6.89 2.04 -21.99
CA SER A 120 -6.26 3.32 -21.68
C SER A 120 -4.93 3.12 -20.95
N TYR A 121 -4.90 2.24 -19.94
CA TYR A 121 -3.69 1.86 -19.20
C TYR A 121 -2.62 1.28 -20.13
N ARG A 122 -2.97 0.28 -20.96
CA ARG A 122 -2.02 -0.37 -21.89
C ARG A 122 -1.44 0.62 -22.90
N ASN A 123 -2.26 1.52 -23.44
CA ASN A 123 -1.80 2.56 -24.37
C ASN A 123 -0.83 3.54 -23.69
N ALA A 124 -1.17 3.99 -22.48
CA ALA A 124 -0.31 4.89 -21.71
C ALA A 124 1.03 4.24 -21.32
N LEU A 125 1.01 2.98 -20.94
CA LEU A 125 2.22 2.21 -20.64
C LEU A 125 3.11 2.06 -21.87
N THR A 126 2.54 1.66 -23.01
CA THR A 126 3.27 1.55 -24.27
C THR A 126 3.91 2.88 -24.69
N GLU A 127 3.19 4.00 -24.52
CA GLU A 127 3.73 5.32 -24.78
C GLU A 127 4.86 5.69 -23.80
N ALA A 128 4.68 5.39 -22.51
CA ALA A 128 5.68 5.68 -21.47
C ALA A 128 6.97 4.88 -21.68
N GLU A 129 6.88 3.62 -22.09
CA GLU A 129 8.02 2.77 -22.46
C GLU A 129 8.73 3.33 -23.71
N ALA A 130 7.98 3.65 -24.76
CA ALA A 130 8.54 4.16 -26.02
C ALA A 130 9.29 5.49 -25.85
N ASN A 131 8.85 6.35 -24.95
CA ASN A 131 9.48 7.65 -24.69
C ASN A 131 10.47 7.66 -23.49
N GLY A 132 10.75 6.49 -22.90
CA GLY A 132 11.69 6.33 -21.78
C GLY A 132 11.19 6.87 -20.43
N LYS A 133 9.88 7.10 -20.28
CA LYS A 133 9.27 7.47 -18.99
C LYS A 133 9.03 6.24 -18.11
N CYS A 134 8.79 5.05 -18.68
CA CYS A 134 8.82 3.79 -17.96
C CYS A 134 10.12 3.05 -18.29
N GLY A 135 10.92 2.73 -17.27
CA GLY A 135 12.24 2.10 -17.45
C GLY A 135 12.15 0.61 -17.75
N SER A 136 11.28 -0.10 -17.02
CA SER A 136 11.03 -1.52 -17.24
C SER A 136 9.66 -1.93 -16.68
N THR A 137 9.05 -2.91 -17.32
CA THR A 137 7.82 -3.57 -16.88
C THR A 137 8.09 -5.05 -16.61
N GLU A 138 7.60 -5.57 -15.50
CA GLU A 138 7.71 -6.98 -15.13
C GLU A 138 6.33 -7.54 -14.78
N ALA A 139 5.91 -8.59 -15.50
CA ALA A 139 4.73 -9.38 -15.16
C ALA A 139 5.09 -10.40 -14.07
N VAL A 140 4.37 -10.36 -12.95
CA VAL A 140 4.67 -11.17 -11.76
C VAL A 140 3.76 -12.39 -11.71
N SER A 141 4.30 -13.55 -12.09
CA SER A 141 3.57 -14.83 -12.09
C SER A 141 3.66 -15.59 -10.75
N ASP A 142 4.82 -15.64 -10.11
CA ASP A 142 5.01 -16.32 -8.82
C ASP A 142 5.26 -15.31 -7.70
N SER A 143 6.49 -14.92 -7.47
CA SER A 143 6.80 -13.90 -6.45
C SER A 143 8.08 -13.16 -6.79
N VAL A 144 8.10 -11.87 -6.41
CA VAL A 144 9.26 -10.98 -6.55
C VAL A 144 9.60 -10.42 -5.19
N SER A 145 10.87 -10.53 -4.79
CA SER A 145 11.40 -9.91 -3.56
C SER A 145 12.40 -8.82 -3.93
N LEU A 146 12.20 -7.65 -3.36
CA LEU A 146 13.01 -6.45 -3.58
C LEU A 146 13.45 -5.88 -2.24
N THR A 147 14.64 -5.30 -2.21
CA THR A 147 15.09 -4.48 -1.07
C THR A 147 15.60 -3.16 -1.62
N VAL A 148 15.04 -2.08 -1.12
CA VAL A 148 15.45 -0.71 -1.46
C VAL A 148 15.48 0.11 -0.19
N SER A 149 16.63 0.71 0.12
CA SER A 149 16.85 1.36 1.41
C SER A 149 16.53 0.38 2.57
N ASP A 150 15.79 0.81 3.58
CA ASP A 150 15.33 -0.03 4.70
C ASP A 150 13.96 -0.71 4.43
N ILE A 151 13.49 -0.65 3.20
CA ILE A 151 12.21 -1.23 2.76
C ILE A 151 12.45 -2.58 2.10
N LYS A 152 11.84 -3.63 2.63
CA LYS A 152 11.78 -4.94 1.97
C LYS A 152 10.39 -5.16 1.44
N LEU A 153 10.28 -5.44 0.16
CA LEU A 153 9.05 -5.80 -0.52
C LEU A 153 9.07 -7.28 -0.88
N ASN A 154 7.96 -7.95 -0.65
CA ASN A 154 7.70 -9.26 -1.23
C ASN A 154 6.32 -9.23 -1.88
N ILE A 155 6.27 -9.46 -3.19
CA ILE A 155 5.08 -9.39 -4.03
C ILE A 155 4.75 -10.80 -4.47
N VAL A 156 3.58 -11.28 -4.07
CA VAL A 156 3.08 -12.60 -4.44
C VAL A 156 2.23 -12.48 -5.70
N GLY A 157 2.62 -13.18 -6.75
CA GLY A 157 2.00 -13.14 -8.07
C GLY A 157 0.74 -13.98 -8.21
N THR A 158 0.29 -14.19 -9.46
CA THR A 158 -1.03 -14.74 -9.80
C THR A 158 -1.16 -16.25 -9.64
N PHE A 159 -0.07 -17.01 -9.59
CA PHE A 159 0.02 -18.49 -9.61
C PHE A 159 -0.39 -19.15 -10.93
N GLY A 160 -0.78 -18.40 -11.93
CA GLY A 160 -1.20 -18.95 -13.23
C GLY A 160 -2.42 -19.88 -13.14
N LYS A 161 -3.36 -19.55 -12.24
CA LYS A 161 -4.59 -20.33 -12.04
C LYS A 161 -5.78 -19.68 -12.71
N ASP A 162 -6.65 -20.51 -13.30
CA ASP A 162 -7.98 -20.08 -13.72
C ASP A 162 -8.94 -20.16 -12.52
N TYR A 163 -9.43 -19.02 -12.09
CA TYR A 163 -10.46 -18.94 -11.05
C TYR A 163 -11.85 -18.95 -11.70
N ALA A 164 -12.75 -19.78 -11.20
CA ALA A 164 -14.07 -19.96 -11.79
C ALA A 164 -14.99 -18.72 -11.64
N LYS A 165 -14.65 -17.81 -10.74
CA LYS A 165 -15.37 -16.56 -10.46
C LYS A 165 -14.40 -15.47 -10.08
N ASN A 166 -14.73 -14.24 -10.49
CA ASN A 166 -13.97 -13.05 -10.14
C ASN A 166 -12.47 -13.26 -10.42
N GLN A 167 -12.17 -13.68 -11.65
CA GLN A 167 -10.81 -13.99 -12.10
C GLN A 167 -9.89 -12.81 -11.82
N ASP A 168 -10.26 -11.62 -12.29
CA ASP A 168 -9.42 -10.42 -12.20
C ASP A 168 -9.07 -10.09 -10.75
N ASN A 169 -10.05 -10.09 -9.83
CA ASN A 169 -9.83 -9.88 -8.40
C ASN A 169 -8.91 -10.95 -7.79
N ASN A 170 -9.15 -12.24 -8.11
CA ASN A 170 -8.36 -13.34 -7.56
C ASN A 170 -6.94 -13.41 -8.13
N ASP A 171 -6.66 -12.77 -9.26
CA ASP A 171 -5.32 -12.60 -9.81
C ASP A 171 -4.56 -11.38 -9.28
N SER A 172 -5.13 -10.67 -8.28
CA SER A 172 -4.43 -9.56 -7.63
C SER A 172 -3.06 -9.97 -7.11
N LEU A 173 -2.07 -9.11 -7.34
CA LEU A 173 -0.81 -9.15 -6.60
C LEU A 173 -1.07 -8.84 -5.13
N VAL A 174 -0.42 -9.57 -4.24
CA VAL A 174 -0.42 -9.30 -2.80
C VAL A 174 0.94 -8.78 -2.41
N VAL A 175 0.98 -7.53 -1.92
CA VAL A 175 2.23 -6.82 -1.62
C VAL A 175 2.43 -6.79 -0.12
N SER A 176 3.50 -7.42 0.37
CA SER A 176 3.97 -7.24 1.74
C SER A 176 5.19 -6.34 1.78
N LEU A 177 5.24 -5.48 2.80
CA LEU A 177 6.32 -4.54 3.03
C LEU A 177 6.79 -4.65 4.47
N GLU A 178 8.10 -4.71 4.66
CA GLU A 178 8.74 -4.60 5.98
C GLU A 178 9.61 -3.34 6.03
N HIS A 179 9.50 -2.60 7.14
CA HIS A 179 10.33 -1.44 7.42
C HIS A 179 10.64 -1.36 8.92
N LEU A 180 11.92 -1.46 9.27
CA LEU A 180 12.45 -1.35 10.65
C LEU A 180 11.70 -2.22 11.68
N GLY A 181 11.27 -3.42 11.28
CA GLY A 181 10.54 -4.37 12.13
C GLY A 181 9.03 -4.20 12.15
N ASN A 182 8.48 -3.21 11.45
CA ASN A 182 7.05 -3.06 11.21
C ASN A 182 6.67 -3.73 9.89
N SER A 183 5.48 -4.31 9.81
CA SER A 183 5.02 -5.08 8.65
C SER A 183 3.67 -4.62 8.15
N PHE A 184 3.56 -4.49 6.82
CA PHE A 184 2.39 -3.99 6.12
C PHE A 184 1.99 -4.96 5.02
N LEU A 185 0.69 -5.14 4.81
CA LEU A 185 0.13 -6.02 3.79
C LEU A 185 -0.93 -5.29 2.98
N PHE A 186 -0.73 -5.21 1.67
CA PHE A 186 -1.67 -4.67 0.69
C PHE A 186 -2.21 -5.86 -0.11
N ALA A 187 -3.47 -6.19 0.11
CA ALA A 187 -4.03 -7.45 -0.36
C ALA A 187 -4.68 -7.37 -1.74
N GLY A 188 -4.68 -6.19 -2.39
CA GLY A 188 -5.48 -5.98 -3.60
C GLY A 188 -6.94 -6.34 -3.36
N ASP A 189 -7.55 -7.00 -4.33
CA ASP A 189 -8.95 -7.42 -4.24
C ASP A 189 -9.13 -8.93 -4.20
N ILE A 190 -8.13 -9.65 -3.63
CA ILE A 190 -8.21 -11.10 -3.48
C ILE A 190 -9.51 -11.52 -2.79
N GLU A 191 -10.16 -12.53 -3.37
CA GLU A 191 -11.40 -13.08 -2.87
C GLU A 191 -11.24 -14.52 -2.34
N LYS A 192 -12.38 -15.16 -2.06
CA LYS A 192 -12.47 -16.47 -1.43
C LYS A 192 -11.53 -17.52 -2.04
N GLN A 193 -11.45 -17.61 -3.37
CA GLN A 193 -10.66 -18.66 -4.03
C GLN A 193 -9.17 -18.42 -3.84
N ARG A 194 -8.71 -17.19 -4.09
CA ARG A 194 -7.32 -16.79 -3.88
C ARG A 194 -6.89 -16.92 -2.41
N ILE A 195 -7.73 -16.44 -1.48
CA ILE A 195 -7.48 -16.57 -0.05
C ILE A 195 -7.32 -18.04 0.35
N THR A 196 -8.20 -18.93 -0.17
CA THR A 196 -8.11 -20.37 0.10
C THR A 196 -6.77 -20.95 -0.38
N ASP A 197 -6.33 -20.58 -1.58
CA ASP A 197 -5.06 -21.03 -2.13
C ASP A 197 -3.87 -20.54 -1.30
N MET A 198 -3.84 -19.25 -0.97
CA MET A 198 -2.76 -18.66 -0.18
C MET A 198 -2.67 -19.29 1.21
N LEU A 199 -3.81 -19.55 1.87
CA LEU A 199 -3.86 -20.25 3.17
C LEU A 199 -3.32 -21.68 3.05
N SER A 200 -3.75 -22.43 2.04
CA SER A 200 -3.33 -23.84 1.83
C SER A 200 -1.84 -23.97 1.51
N GLN A 201 -1.26 -22.97 0.89
CA GLN A 201 0.16 -22.92 0.51
C GLN A 201 1.05 -22.26 1.57
N GLY A 202 0.48 -21.79 2.69
CA GLY A 202 1.24 -21.12 3.76
C GLY A 202 1.81 -19.75 3.33
N ARG A 203 1.22 -19.11 2.31
CA ARG A 203 1.67 -17.80 1.77
C ARG A 203 1.04 -16.60 2.48
N VAL A 204 0.23 -16.80 3.49
CA VAL A 204 -0.31 -15.74 4.35
C VAL A 204 0.58 -15.60 5.58
N GLN A 205 1.17 -14.44 5.77
CA GLN A 205 2.01 -14.13 6.92
C GLN A 205 1.34 -13.12 7.85
N PRO A 206 1.64 -13.13 9.16
CA PRO A 206 1.22 -12.08 10.08
C PRO A 206 1.79 -10.72 9.64
N CYS A 207 1.01 -9.64 9.90
CA CYS A 207 1.48 -8.28 9.72
C CYS A 207 0.91 -7.35 10.80
N ASP A 208 1.50 -6.17 10.96
CA ASP A 208 0.99 -5.16 11.89
C ASP A 208 -0.17 -4.38 11.28
N PHE A 209 -0.11 -4.11 9.98
CA PHE A 209 -1.08 -3.31 9.23
C PHE A 209 -1.56 -4.04 7.98
N LEU A 210 -2.88 -4.06 7.77
CA LEU A 210 -3.54 -4.67 6.61
C LEU A 210 -4.38 -3.63 5.84
N LYS A 211 -4.12 -3.44 4.53
CA LYS A 211 -5.15 -2.97 3.60
C LYS A 211 -6.07 -4.15 3.30
N VAL A 212 -7.30 -4.06 3.79
CA VAL A 212 -8.29 -5.14 3.70
C VAL A 212 -8.61 -5.45 2.25
N PRO A 213 -8.66 -6.74 1.84
CA PRO A 213 -8.96 -7.08 0.46
C PRO A 213 -10.34 -6.60 0.03
N HIS A 214 -10.46 -6.27 -1.26
CA HIS A 214 -11.69 -5.99 -1.98
C HIS A 214 -12.62 -5.02 -1.24
N HIS A 215 -12.05 -3.89 -0.79
CA HIS A 215 -12.78 -2.79 -0.14
C HIS A 215 -13.67 -3.24 1.04
N GLY A 216 -13.31 -4.34 1.68
CA GLY A 216 -14.08 -4.89 2.79
C GLY A 216 -15.34 -5.64 2.37
N VAL A 217 -15.49 -6.04 1.11
CA VAL A 217 -16.55 -6.98 0.67
C VAL A 217 -16.37 -8.31 1.39
N TYR A 218 -17.45 -8.78 2.04
CA TYR A 218 -17.40 -10.00 2.82
C TYR A 218 -17.32 -11.25 1.94
N ASN A 219 -16.43 -12.17 2.32
CA ASN A 219 -16.46 -13.56 1.85
C ASN A 219 -16.18 -14.53 3.01
N SER A 220 -16.59 -15.79 2.85
CA SER A 220 -16.54 -16.80 3.92
C SER A 220 -15.13 -17.24 4.33
N LYS A 221 -14.07 -16.72 3.70
CA LYS A 221 -12.67 -17.03 4.04
C LYS A 221 -11.96 -15.88 4.75
N LEU A 222 -12.62 -14.73 4.91
CA LEU A 222 -12.01 -13.59 5.62
C LEU A 222 -11.72 -13.89 7.08
N GLU A 223 -12.55 -14.69 7.76
CA GLU A 223 -12.30 -15.07 9.16
C GLU A 223 -10.99 -15.87 9.31
N ASP A 224 -10.80 -16.89 8.45
CA ASP A 224 -9.57 -17.70 8.41
C ASP A 224 -8.36 -16.81 8.05
N TYR A 225 -8.53 -15.94 7.06
CA TYR A 225 -7.51 -15.01 6.59
C TYR A 225 -7.06 -14.04 7.67
N PHE A 226 -8.00 -13.34 8.30
CA PHE A 226 -7.71 -12.39 9.39
C PHE A 226 -7.11 -13.09 10.62
N SER A 227 -7.49 -14.33 10.90
CA SER A 227 -6.87 -15.11 11.97
C SER A 227 -5.40 -15.42 11.68
N LYS A 228 -5.05 -15.62 10.41
CA LYS A 228 -3.68 -15.91 9.99
C LYS A 228 -2.83 -14.64 9.89
N VAL A 229 -3.39 -13.58 9.33
CA VAL A 229 -2.72 -12.25 9.21
C VAL A 229 -2.48 -11.61 10.58
N ASN A 230 -3.40 -11.78 11.52
CA ASN A 230 -3.27 -11.35 12.93
C ASN A 230 -2.84 -9.88 13.11
N MET A 231 -3.42 -8.96 12.31
CA MET A 231 -3.08 -7.55 12.26
C MET A 231 -3.57 -6.75 13.47
N LYS A 232 -2.84 -5.69 13.83
CA LYS A 232 -3.24 -4.69 14.85
C LYS A 232 -4.09 -3.59 14.25
N TYR A 233 -3.79 -3.21 13.01
CA TYR A 233 -4.40 -2.10 12.29
C TYR A 233 -4.92 -2.57 10.94
N ALA A 234 -6.05 -2.05 10.51
CA ALA A 234 -6.58 -2.29 9.18
C ALA A 234 -7.12 -1.00 8.57
N VAL A 235 -7.05 -0.90 7.24
CA VAL A 235 -7.73 0.13 6.46
C VAL A 235 -8.65 -0.53 5.46
N ILE A 236 -9.84 0.05 5.28
CA ILE A 236 -10.78 -0.30 4.21
C ILE A 236 -10.95 0.93 3.33
N THR A 237 -10.61 0.79 2.06
CA THR A 237 -10.87 1.79 1.02
C THR A 237 -12.34 1.71 0.63
N CYS A 238 -13.11 2.72 0.99
CA CYS A 238 -14.56 2.75 0.82
C CYS A 238 -15.07 4.19 0.73
N SER A 239 -16.34 4.35 0.38
CA SER A 239 -17.02 5.64 0.35
C SER A 239 -18.41 5.54 1.00
N ASP A 240 -19.07 6.68 1.20
CA ASP A 240 -20.44 6.70 1.73
C ASP A 240 -21.45 6.01 0.79
N LYS A 241 -21.15 6.00 -0.53
CA LYS A 241 -21.99 5.30 -1.53
C LYS A 241 -21.72 3.79 -1.54
N ASN A 242 -20.48 3.40 -1.26
CA ASN A 242 -20.01 2.01 -1.26
C ASN A 242 -19.31 1.75 0.08
N PRO A 243 -20.06 1.62 1.19
CA PRO A 243 -19.48 1.40 2.50
C PRO A 243 -18.89 -0.02 2.62
N ALA A 244 -17.97 -0.17 3.56
CA ALA A 244 -17.50 -1.49 3.97
C ALA A 244 -18.66 -2.35 4.48
N GLU A 245 -18.65 -3.64 4.17
CA GLU A 245 -19.69 -4.54 4.66
C GLU A 245 -19.60 -4.76 6.18
N GLN A 246 -20.73 -4.68 6.87
CA GLN A 246 -20.81 -4.79 8.32
C GLN A 246 -20.19 -6.09 8.84
N LYS A 247 -20.38 -7.22 8.14
CA LYS A 247 -19.79 -8.49 8.52
C LYS A 247 -18.25 -8.46 8.54
N THR A 248 -17.63 -7.74 7.62
CA THR A 248 -16.18 -7.56 7.60
C THR A 248 -15.72 -6.70 8.78
N LEU A 249 -16.45 -5.62 9.07
CA LEU A 249 -16.18 -4.77 10.24
C LEU A 249 -16.33 -5.54 11.56
N ASP A 250 -17.35 -6.40 11.67
CA ASP A 250 -17.58 -7.25 12.85
C ASP A 250 -16.42 -8.24 13.07
N LEU A 251 -15.91 -8.85 12.00
CA LEU A 251 -14.74 -9.74 12.07
C LEU A 251 -13.49 -9.00 12.54
N LEU A 252 -13.22 -7.80 12.00
CA LEU A 252 -12.07 -6.99 12.42
C LEU A 252 -12.19 -6.56 13.88
N THR A 253 -13.39 -6.14 14.30
CA THR A 253 -13.68 -5.79 15.69
C THR A 253 -13.49 -6.96 16.63
N ALA A 254 -13.97 -8.16 16.27
CA ALA A 254 -13.81 -9.37 17.05
C ALA A 254 -12.33 -9.79 17.24
N LYS A 255 -11.44 -9.37 16.30
CA LYS A 255 -9.99 -9.55 16.40
C LYS A 255 -9.30 -8.46 17.22
N GLY A 256 -10.03 -7.44 17.72
CA GLY A 256 -9.43 -6.30 18.42
C GLY A 256 -8.64 -5.37 17.49
N CYS A 257 -8.87 -5.46 16.18
CA CYS A 257 -8.18 -4.66 15.19
C CYS A 257 -8.72 -3.22 15.19
N ARG A 258 -7.83 -2.22 15.25
CA ARG A 258 -8.21 -0.82 15.03
C ARG A 258 -8.36 -0.58 13.53
N THR A 259 -9.59 -0.33 13.10
CA THR A 259 -9.95 -0.19 11.68
C THR A 259 -10.18 1.27 11.31
N PHE A 260 -9.63 1.68 10.16
CA PHE A 260 -9.80 2.99 9.53
C PHE A 260 -10.57 2.83 8.23
N LEU A 261 -11.43 3.81 7.92
CA LEU A 261 -12.23 3.83 6.70
C LEU A 261 -11.86 5.06 5.88
N THR A 262 -11.47 4.90 4.62
CA THR A 262 -11.10 6.06 3.80
C THR A 262 -12.28 6.98 3.50
N SER A 263 -13.53 6.54 3.70
CA SER A 263 -14.69 7.45 3.68
C SER A 263 -14.57 8.61 4.68
N ASN A 264 -13.87 8.42 5.80
CA ASN A 264 -13.66 9.47 6.81
C ASN A 264 -12.49 10.43 6.45
N GLY A 265 -11.54 10.01 5.64
CA GLY A 265 -10.34 10.79 5.28
C GLY A 265 -9.24 9.89 4.74
N THR A 266 -8.21 10.49 4.15
CA THR A 266 -6.95 9.80 3.86
C THR A 266 -6.34 9.29 5.16
N VAL A 267 -5.81 8.06 5.13
CA VAL A 267 -5.13 7.45 6.30
C VAL A 267 -3.64 7.68 6.17
N HIS A 268 -3.08 8.43 7.11
CA HIS A 268 -1.66 8.79 7.16
C HIS A 268 -0.93 7.87 8.14
N ILE A 269 0.05 7.13 7.66
CA ILE A 269 0.81 6.17 8.44
C ILE A 269 2.27 6.58 8.48
N ARG A 270 2.87 6.52 9.64
CA ARG A 270 4.31 6.72 9.86
C ARG A 270 4.88 5.49 10.52
N SER A 271 5.90 4.91 9.89
CA SER A 271 6.65 3.77 10.41
C SER A 271 8.06 4.20 10.80
N THR A 272 8.44 3.88 12.03
CA THR A 272 9.77 4.15 12.60
C THR A 272 10.23 2.94 13.42
N LYS A 273 11.45 2.96 13.95
CA LYS A 273 11.93 1.94 14.90
C LYS A 273 11.07 1.81 16.18
N SER A 274 10.34 2.87 16.55
CA SER A 274 9.45 2.86 17.71
C SER A 274 8.07 2.27 17.42
N GLY A 275 7.76 1.94 16.17
CA GLY A 275 6.50 1.34 15.76
C GLY A 275 5.76 2.15 14.70
N ILE A 276 4.45 1.91 14.62
CA ILE A 276 3.53 2.51 13.65
C ILE A 276 2.66 3.55 14.35
N ASP A 277 2.63 4.77 13.82
CA ASP A 277 1.68 5.83 14.18
C ASP A 277 0.70 6.04 13.02
N ILE A 278 -0.61 6.15 13.34
CA ILE A 278 -1.66 6.30 12.33
C ILE A 278 -2.61 7.42 12.72
N THR A 279 -2.79 8.36 11.79
CA THR A 279 -3.75 9.47 11.88
C THR A 279 -4.69 9.49 10.67
N GLN A 280 -5.88 10.09 10.87
CA GLN A 280 -6.88 10.24 9.83
C GLN A 280 -7.64 11.54 10.02
#